data_ab78e7360d3091336ef57c159f031a33
#
_entry.id   ab78e7360d3091336ef57c159f031a33
#
_cell.length_a   1.000
_cell.length_b   1.000
_cell.length_c   1.000
_cell.angle_alpha   90.00
_cell.angle_beta   90.00
_cell.angle_gamma   90.00
#
_symmetry.space_group_name_H-M   'P 1'
#
loop_
_entity.id
_entity.type
_entity.pdbx_description
1 polymer ?
#
loop_
_entity_poly.entity_id
_entity_poly.type
_entity_poly.pdbx_seq_one_letter_code
_entity_poly.pdbx_strand_id
1 'polypeptide(L)' 'MTTETISVPEIHCDHCRTSIEGALAPLDGVTQASVDIDARQVTVDYDGSTIDRDALIGVIEDQGYQVPAT' A
#
# COMPACT_ATOMS: atom_id res chain seq x y z
N MET A 1 -13.97 -9.25 0.65
CA MET A 1 -12.71 -8.62 1.07
C MET A 1 -11.54 -9.25 0.32
N THR A 2 -10.64 -8.46 -0.15
CA THR A 2 -9.48 -8.90 -0.93
C THR A 2 -8.22 -8.47 -0.20
N THR A 3 -7.23 -9.36 -0.17
CA THR A 3 -5.92 -9.05 0.40
C THR A 3 -4.91 -9.02 -0.75
N GLU A 4 -4.19 -7.92 -0.86
CA GLU A 4 -3.13 -7.76 -1.86
C GLU A 4 -1.81 -7.48 -1.18
N THR A 5 -0.76 -8.06 -1.71
CA THR A 5 0.61 -7.75 -1.30
C THR A 5 1.31 -7.06 -2.45
N ILE A 6 1.78 -5.84 -2.20
CA ILE A 6 2.41 -5.01 -3.22
C ILE A 6 3.88 -4.82 -2.86
N SER A 7 4.75 -5.16 -3.79
CA SER A 7 6.18 -5.01 -3.60
C SER A 7 6.59 -3.56 -3.81
N VAL A 8 7.25 -2.97 -2.80
CA VAL A 8 7.72 -1.58 -2.87
C VAL A 8 9.18 -1.56 -2.42
N PRO A 9 10.12 -1.79 -3.35
CA PRO A 9 11.54 -1.97 -3.00
C PRO A 9 12.18 -0.76 -2.33
N GLU A 10 11.56 0.41 -2.43
CA GLU A 10 12.10 1.63 -1.83
C GLU A 10 11.81 1.77 -0.35
N ILE A 11 10.99 0.91 0.22
CA ILE A 11 10.72 0.91 1.66
C ILE A 11 12.01 0.51 2.38
N HIS A 12 12.46 1.34 3.33
CA HIS A 12 13.69 1.07 4.04
C HIS A 12 13.73 1.58 5.48
N CYS A 13 12.65 2.20 5.97
CA CYS A 13 12.61 2.72 7.35
C CYS A 13 11.17 2.90 7.84
N ASP A 14 11.03 3.16 9.14
CA ASP A 14 9.71 3.37 9.78
C ASP A 14 8.96 4.55 9.19
N HIS A 15 9.67 5.57 8.73
CA HIS A 15 9.04 6.74 8.12
C HIS A 15 8.29 6.36 6.84
N CYS A 16 8.87 5.49 6.03
CA CYS A 16 8.21 4.98 4.84
C CYS A 16 6.94 4.22 5.21
N ARG A 17 7.02 3.37 6.24
CA ARG A 17 5.87 2.63 6.73
C ARG A 17 4.75 3.58 7.14
N THR A 18 5.06 4.57 7.96
CA THR A 18 4.07 5.52 8.45
C THR A 18 3.43 6.30 7.30
N SER A 19 4.22 6.74 6.34
CA SER A 19 3.73 7.49 5.19
C SER A 19 2.76 6.66 4.35
N ILE A 20 3.11 5.43 4.05
CA ILE A 20 2.29 4.56 3.22
C ILE A 20 1.02 4.14 3.96
N GLU A 21 1.15 3.69 5.21
CA GLU A 21 -0.02 3.29 6.00
C GLU A 21 -0.96 4.46 6.20
N GLY A 22 -0.43 5.65 6.46
CA GLY A 22 -1.24 6.85 6.65
C GLY A 22 -1.93 7.31 5.38
N ALA A 23 -1.38 7.00 4.22
CA ALA A 23 -1.99 7.34 2.94
C ALA A 23 -3.07 6.33 2.53
N LEU A 24 -2.91 5.07 2.89
CA LEU A 24 -3.85 4.01 2.51
C LEU A 24 -5.03 3.88 3.47
N ALA A 25 -4.79 4.05 4.76
CA ALA A 25 -5.81 3.80 5.78
C ALA A 25 -7.09 4.63 5.58
N PRO A 26 -7.04 5.92 5.18
CA PRO A 26 -8.27 6.71 5.04
C PRO A 26 -9.02 6.46 3.74
N LEU A 27 -8.53 5.63 2.83
CA LEU A 27 -9.19 5.40 1.56
C LEU A 27 -10.48 4.59 1.76
N ASP A 28 -11.52 4.98 1.04
CA ASP A 28 -12.78 4.24 1.04
C ASP A 28 -12.52 2.83 0.51
N GLY A 29 -13.02 1.84 1.22
CA GLY A 29 -12.85 0.44 0.84
C GLY A 29 -11.64 -0.24 1.46
N VAL A 30 -10.70 0.52 2.01
CA VAL A 30 -9.54 -0.06 2.70
C VAL A 30 -9.90 -0.35 4.14
N THR A 31 -9.79 -1.61 4.53
CA THR A 31 -10.06 -2.04 5.90
C THR A 31 -8.79 -1.98 6.74
N GLN A 32 -7.68 -2.40 6.15
CA GLN A 32 -6.40 -2.45 6.86
C GLN A 32 -5.25 -2.31 5.86
N ALA A 33 -4.21 -1.61 6.28
CA ALA A 33 -2.98 -1.50 5.51
C ALA A 33 -1.81 -1.73 6.46
N SER A 34 -0.88 -2.57 6.04
CA SER A 34 0.28 -2.93 6.85
C SER A 34 1.52 -2.95 5.97
N VAL A 35 2.60 -2.36 6.44
CA VAL A 35 3.88 -2.31 5.72
C VAL A 35 4.89 -3.18 6.44
N ASP A 36 5.52 -4.09 5.68
CA ASP A 36 6.61 -4.91 6.17
C ASP A 36 7.92 -4.35 5.62
N ILE A 37 8.70 -3.70 6.49
CA ILE A 37 9.95 -3.05 6.09
C ILE A 37 10.99 -4.08 5.66
N ASP A 38 11.09 -5.18 6.38
CA ASP A 38 12.08 -6.21 6.08
C ASP A 38 11.85 -6.86 4.72
N ALA A 39 10.58 -7.14 4.41
CA ALA A 39 10.20 -7.74 3.14
C ALA A 39 9.99 -6.70 2.04
N ARG A 40 9.93 -5.42 2.40
CA ARG A 40 9.67 -4.31 1.48
C ARG A 40 8.36 -4.50 0.73
N GLN A 41 7.33 -4.84 1.48
CA GLN A 41 6.01 -5.14 0.94
C GLN A 41 4.93 -4.38 1.70
N VAL A 42 3.84 -4.08 1.00
CA VAL A 42 2.65 -3.50 1.58
C VAL A 42 1.51 -4.49 1.42
N THR A 43 0.88 -4.86 2.53
CA THR A 43 -0.29 -5.74 2.51
C THR A 43 -1.52 -4.90 2.81
N VAL A 44 -2.51 -4.97 1.93
CA VAL A 44 -3.74 -4.18 2.05
C VAL A 44 -4.93 -5.10 1.98
N ASP A 45 -5.81 -4.99 2.98
CA ASP A 45 -7.13 -5.61 2.97
C ASP A 45 -8.13 -4.56 2.51
N TYR A 46 -8.85 -4.83 1.42
CA TYR A 46 -9.75 -3.85 0.83
C TYR A 46 -10.95 -4.51 0.20
N ASP A 47 -11.98 -3.70 -0.05
CA ASP A 47 -13.19 -4.12 -0.74
C ASP A 47 -13.01 -3.86 -2.24
N GLY A 48 -12.86 -4.93 -3.01
CA GLY A 48 -12.63 -4.84 -4.45
C GLY A 48 -13.77 -4.24 -5.23
N SER A 49 -14.96 -4.12 -4.65
CA SER A 49 -16.09 -3.45 -5.30
C SER A 49 -16.09 -1.94 -5.06
N THR A 50 -15.30 -1.45 -4.12
CA THR A 50 -15.19 -0.02 -3.79
C THR A 50 -13.92 0.59 -4.34
N ILE A 51 -12.82 -0.13 -4.27
CA ILE A 51 -11.51 0.34 -4.69
C ILE A 51 -10.76 -0.81 -5.35
N ASP A 52 -9.88 -0.51 -6.27
CA ASP A 52 -9.10 -1.53 -6.95
C ASP A 52 -7.60 -1.41 -6.63
N ARG A 53 -6.84 -2.41 -7.11
CA ARG A 53 -5.41 -2.49 -6.89
C ARG A 53 -4.67 -1.29 -7.49
N ASP A 54 -5.09 -0.85 -8.68
CA ASP A 54 -4.44 0.27 -9.35
C ASP A 54 -4.56 1.55 -8.54
N ALA A 55 -5.68 1.77 -7.86
CA ALA A 55 -5.87 2.91 -6.99
C ALA A 55 -4.92 2.85 -5.79
N LEU A 56 -4.71 1.65 -5.23
CA LEU A 56 -3.77 1.47 -4.12
C LEU A 56 -2.33 1.80 -4.56
N ILE A 57 -1.96 1.29 -5.72
CA ILE A 57 -0.62 1.56 -6.30
C ILE A 57 -0.44 3.05 -6.54
N GLY A 58 -1.45 3.71 -7.09
CA GLY A 58 -1.40 5.15 -7.34
C GLY A 58 -1.17 5.96 -6.08
N VAL A 59 -1.80 5.57 -4.97
CA VAL A 59 -1.61 6.24 -3.69
C VAL A 59 -0.18 6.05 -3.18
N ILE A 60 0.36 4.84 -3.31
CA ILE A 60 1.74 4.57 -2.91
C ILE A 60 2.72 5.42 -3.74
N GLU A 61 2.48 5.49 -5.04
CA GLU A 61 3.33 6.29 -5.93
C GLU A 61 3.24 7.78 -5.62
N ASP A 62 2.07 8.26 -5.22
CA ASP A 62 1.90 9.65 -4.79
C ASP A 62 2.75 10.00 -3.58
N GLN A 63 3.10 9.02 -2.77
CA GLN A 63 3.98 9.23 -1.63
C GLN A 63 5.45 9.27 -2.04
N GLY A 64 5.76 9.09 -3.31
CA GLY A 64 7.11 9.16 -3.84
C GLY A 64 7.81 7.80 -3.95
N TYR A 65 7.08 6.70 -3.83
CA TYR A 65 7.65 5.36 -3.93
C TYR A 65 7.27 4.72 -5.26
N GLN A 66 8.22 4.07 -5.90
CA GLN A 66 7.95 3.35 -7.13
C GLN A 66 7.42 1.95 -6.84
N VAL A 67 6.41 1.57 -7.59
CA VAL A 67 5.89 0.20 -7.58
C VAL A 67 6.26 -0.41 -8.93
N PRO A 68 7.32 -1.23 -8.98
CA PRO A 68 7.71 -1.85 -10.25
C PRO A 68 6.64 -2.81 -10.74
N ALA A 69 6.80 -3.29 -11.94
CA ALA A 69 5.82 -4.09 -12.64
C ALA A 69 5.13 -5.11 -11.73
N THR A 70 3.86 -5.05 -11.66
CA THR A 70 3.05 -5.87 -10.77
C THR A 70 2.03 -6.67 -11.55
#